data_e1400e9473bbe9f22e88c13a92e252ed
#
_entry.id   e1400e9473bbe9f22e88c13a92e252ed
#
_cell.length_a   1.000
_cell.length_b   1.000
_cell.length_c   1.000
_cell.angle_alpha   90.00
_cell.angle_beta   90.00
_cell.angle_gamma   90.00
#
_symmetry.space_group_name_H-M   'P 1'
#
loop_
_entity.id
_entity.type
_entity.pdbx_description
1 polymer ?
#
loop_
_entity_poly.entity_id
_entity_poly.type
_entity_poly.pdbx_seq_one_letter_code
_entity_poly.pdbx_strand_id
1 'polypeptide(L)'
;MPNEPLITLPGSERRPLPRAVDAGPASTTARIEVTVMLRRQAPGSLGAAAADVELVRSVLSDRGLTVTSVHAASRRVKVSGTVAGLAAAFGTSVRMVSSGGVTHRYRVGGLYVPPSLDGVVTAVLGLDNRPQARAHFRTRAAAPAAAAAPSYTPDQVAAAYGFPADADGTGQIVALVELGGGFSTTDLSTYFQGLGIPVPSITAESVDGVTNAPGSDPGGSDVEVSLDVEVVGAAAPGATQLVYFAPNSDQGFVDSVSDATHATPAPVAISISWGQSEDSWTAQGRTALDDAIADACALGITVCVAAGDNGSADGVNDGKAHVDFPASSPHALACGGTRLVTAGGTITSETVWNDGASGGAGGGGVSDAFPLPAWQAAAGVPASANTGAASVGVGGGGGDAGSGGSTGTGGSTGAAGLAGHEAGVAVRMVESAVRAVENVVKAAEAAARHRSPSATASGRGVPDVAGNADPQTGYQVMADGQMQVVGGTSAVAPLWAALIARLAQATGQRFGLIQPALYDGIDPGTGVPGFNDIVSGNNGAYTAGPGWDACTGLGSPNGPALLGRLEASA
;
A
#
# COMPACT_ATOMS: atom_id res chain seq x y z
N MET A 1 12.36 35.07 14.36
CA MET A 1 13.76 35.44 14.66
C MET A 1 14.66 34.60 13.74
N PRO A 2 15.42 35.20 12.82
CA PRO A 2 16.14 34.41 11.79
C PRO A 2 17.34 33.60 12.28
N ASN A 3 17.68 33.61 13.53
CA ASN A 3 18.93 33.02 14.08
C ASN A 3 18.72 32.05 15.25
N GLU A 4 17.52 31.49 15.45
CA GLU A 4 17.39 30.43 16.46
C GLU A 4 18.09 29.16 15.97
N PRO A 5 18.85 28.45 16.82
CA PRO A 5 19.48 27.20 16.45
C PRO A 5 18.40 26.17 16.06
N LEU A 6 18.56 25.56 14.88
CA LEU A 6 17.66 24.52 14.41
C LEU A 6 17.84 23.25 15.25
N ILE A 7 16.77 22.51 15.43
CA ILE A 7 16.77 21.18 16.07
C ILE A 7 16.50 20.09 15.05
N THR A 8 17.00 18.89 15.30
CA THR A 8 16.83 17.76 14.38
C THR A 8 15.37 17.39 14.22
N LEU A 9 14.92 17.24 12.97
CA LEU A 9 13.63 16.61 12.63
C LEU A 9 13.80 15.08 12.67
N PRO A 10 13.18 14.38 13.63
CA PRO A 10 13.37 12.94 13.79
C PRO A 10 12.99 12.15 12.55
N GLY A 11 13.73 11.07 12.26
CA GLY A 11 13.45 10.17 11.14
C GLY A 11 13.75 10.75 9.76
N SER A 12 14.28 11.97 9.66
CA SER A 12 14.58 12.63 8.39
C SER A 12 15.92 12.20 7.78
N GLU A 13 16.70 11.37 8.45
CA GLU A 13 18.02 10.94 7.99
C GLU A 13 17.92 10.22 6.64
N ARG A 14 18.64 10.72 5.63
CA ARG A 14 18.67 10.12 4.29
C ARG A 14 20.07 9.65 3.95
N ARG A 15 20.17 8.40 3.55
CA ARG A 15 21.45 7.77 3.20
C ARG A 15 21.91 8.21 1.82
N PRO A 16 23.25 8.25 1.57
CA PRO A 16 23.80 8.42 0.23
C PRO A 16 23.27 7.33 -0.71
N LEU A 17 23.07 7.67 -1.98
CA LEU A 17 22.73 6.69 -3.01
C LEU A 17 24.00 5.95 -3.45
N PRO A 18 24.09 4.61 -3.27
CA PRO A 18 25.23 3.84 -3.72
C PRO A 18 25.48 4.02 -5.23
N ARG A 19 26.73 4.14 -5.63
CA ARG A 19 27.17 4.26 -7.04
C ARG A 19 26.64 5.48 -7.81
N ALA A 20 25.96 6.41 -7.16
CA ALA A 20 25.54 7.64 -7.80
C ALA A 20 26.73 8.59 -7.98
N VAL A 21 26.75 9.30 -9.10
CA VAL A 21 27.79 10.29 -9.42
C VAL A 21 27.29 11.67 -9.02
N ASP A 22 28.05 12.35 -8.16
CA ASP A 22 27.76 13.75 -7.81
C ASP A 22 27.86 14.63 -9.05
N ALA A 23 26.76 15.30 -9.41
CA ALA A 23 26.65 16.20 -10.55
C ALA A 23 26.78 17.68 -10.14
N GLY A 24 27.25 17.96 -8.94
CA GLY A 24 27.51 19.31 -8.42
C GLY A 24 26.38 19.88 -7.57
N PRO A 25 26.47 21.17 -7.19
CA PRO A 25 25.44 21.82 -6.41
C PRO A 25 24.16 22.03 -7.23
N ALA A 26 23.01 21.93 -6.58
CA ALA A 26 21.75 22.34 -7.20
C ALA A 26 21.73 23.86 -7.42
N SER A 27 20.97 24.33 -8.43
CA SER A 27 20.78 25.75 -8.67
C SER A 27 20.16 26.42 -7.45
N THR A 28 20.89 27.33 -6.81
CA THR A 28 20.47 28.00 -5.57
C THR A 28 19.23 28.88 -5.75
N THR A 29 18.98 29.37 -6.97
CA THR A 29 17.87 30.26 -7.33
C THR A 29 16.66 29.53 -7.91
N ALA A 30 16.80 28.24 -8.25
CA ALA A 30 15.67 27.43 -8.70
C ALA A 30 14.60 27.40 -7.60
N ARG A 31 13.35 27.63 -8.00
CA ARG A 31 12.21 27.52 -7.08
C ARG A 31 11.65 26.09 -7.12
N ILE A 32 11.40 25.56 -5.96
CA ILE A 32 10.76 24.26 -5.78
C ILE A 32 9.66 24.38 -4.72
N GLU A 33 8.79 23.42 -4.71
CA GLU A 33 7.76 23.24 -3.68
C GLU A 33 8.04 21.97 -2.88
N VAL A 34 7.79 22.02 -1.58
CA VAL A 34 7.93 20.90 -0.64
C VAL A 34 6.63 20.72 0.13
N THR A 35 6.34 19.52 0.55
CA THR A 35 5.22 19.23 1.46
C THR A 35 5.75 19.14 2.89
N VAL A 36 5.21 19.98 3.76
CA VAL A 36 5.43 19.95 5.22
C VAL A 36 4.24 19.24 5.85
N MET A 37 4.50 18.10 6.50
CA MET A 37 3.50 17.33 7.23
C MET A 37 3.40 17.82 8.66
N LEU A 38 2.17 17.96 9.15
CA LEU A 38 1.88 18.36 10.52
C LEU A 38 1.40 17.17 11.36
N ARG A 39 1.58 17.29 12.67
CA ARG A 39 0.99 16.33 13.61
C ARG A 39 -0.54 16.32 13.53
N ARG A 40 -1.14 15.23 13.96
CA ARG A 40 -2.58 15.14 14.20
C ARG A 40 -3.01 16.11 15.30
N GLN A 41 -4.19 16.71 15.15
CA GLN A 41 -4.76 17.62 16.17
C GLN A 41 -4.89 16.94 17.54
N ALA A 42 -5.25 15.66 17.55
CA ALA A 42 -5.32 14.80 18.73
C ALA A 42 -5.07 13.34 18.33
N PRO A 43 -4.68 12.45 19.24
CA PRO A 43 -4.61 11.02 18.95
C PRO A 43 -5.94 10.49 18.37
N GLY A 44 -5.87 9.75 17.26
CA GLY A 44 -7.05 9.20 16.56
C GLY A 44 -7.89 10.21 15.76
N SER A 45 -7.56 11.52 15.78
CA SER A 45 -8.22 12.49 14.90
C SER A 45 -7.57 12.51 13.52
N LEU A 46 -8.38 12.83 12.50
CA LEU A 46 -7.87 13.25 11.20
C LEU A 46 -7.50 14.74 11.27
N GLY A 47 -6.59 15.17 10.43
CA GLY A 47 -6.30 16.58 10.24
C GLY A 47 -5.39 17.23 11.29
N ALA A 48 -4.98 18.45 10.97
CA ALA A 48 -4.13 19.31 11.79
C ALA A 48 -4.95 20.38 12.53
N ALA A 49 -4.44 20.84 13.69
CA ALA A 49 -5.02 21.98 14.37
C ALA A 49 -4.78 23.28 13.60
N ALA A 50 -5.78 24.16 13.54
CA ALA A 50 -5.63 25.47 12.89
C ALA A 50 -4.47 26.30 13.48
N ALA A 51 -4.24 26.19 14.79
CA ALA A 51 -3.14 26.87 15.48
C ALA A 51 -1.77 26.37 14.98
N ASP A 52 -1.61 25.06 14.73
CA ASP A 52 -0.37 24.48 14.19
C ASP A 52 -0.14 24.96 12.74
N VAL A 53 -1.20 25.05 11.93
CA VAL A 53 -1.14 25.58 10.56
C VAL A 53 -0.67 27.04 10.57
N GLU A 54 -1.24 27.89 11.40
CA GLU A 54 -0.86 29.31 11.48
C GLU A 54 0.55 29.50 12.03
N LEU A 55 0.96 28.70 13.01
CA LEU A 55 2.33 28.69 13.51
C LEU A 55 3.34 28.37 12.40
N VAL A 56 3.11 27.29 11.64
CA VAL A 56 3.99 26.91 10.52
C VAL A 56 4.01 27.99 9.45
N ARG A 57 2.85 28.56 9.09
CA ARG A 57 2.74 29.66 8.14
C ARG A 57 3.60 30.86 8.56
N SER A 58 3.46 31.32 9.81
CA SER A 58 4.20 32.47 10.34
C SER A 58 5.69 32.20 10.34
N VAL A 59 6.13 31.08 10.93
CA VAL A 59 7.56 30.75 11.09
C VAL A 59 8.26 30.56 9.75
N LEU A 60 7.62 29.94 8.77
CA LEU A 60 8.23 29.73 7.44
C LEU A 60 8.20 31.01 6.60
N SER A 61 7.17 31.86 6.73
CA SER A 61 7.12 33.17 6.08
C SER A 61 8.23 34.10 6.59
N ASP A 62 8.50 34.11 7.88
CA ASP A 62 9.61 34.88 8.50
C ASP A 62 10.99 34.43 7.99
N ARG A 63 11.08 33.22 7.42
CA ARG A 63 12.28 32.68 6.78
C ARG A 63 12.30 32.88 5.26
N GLY A 64 11.37 33.68 4.73
CA GLY A 64 11.29 34.02 3.30
C GLY A 64 10.71 32.92 2.41
N LEU A 65 10.02 31.96 2.99
CA LEU A 65 9.29 30.91 2.25
C LEU A 65 7.82 31.31 2.09
N THR A 66 7.17 30.75 1.07
CA THR A 66 5.77 31.04 0.76
C THR A 66 4.92 29.78 0.96
N VAL A 67 3.93 29.82 1.83
CA VAL A 67 2.90 28.77 1.91
C VAL A 67 1.96 28.96 0.72
N THR A 68 1.93 27.96 -0.17
CA THR A 68 1.16 27.98 -1.43
C THR A 68 -0.22 27.37 -1.26
N SER A 69 -0.32 26.32 -0.44
CA SER A 69 -1.61 25.70 -0.11
C SER A 69 -1.58 25.05 1.27
N VAL A 70 -2.75 24.83 1.83
CA VAL A 70 -2.97 24.11 3.08
C VAL A 70 -4.14 23.16 2.89
N HIS A 71 -3.91 21.88 3.16
CA HIS A 71 -4.96 20.88 3.28
C HIS A 71 -4.97 20.32 4.70
N ALA A 72 -5.70 20.99 5.58
CA ALA A 72 -5.69 20.69 7.01
C ALA A 72 -6.20 19.25 7.31
N ALA A 73 -7.15 18.74 6.53
CA ALA A 73 -7.70 17.38 6.70
C ALA A 73 -6.62 16.29 6.52
N SER A 74 -5.69 16.45 5.58
CA SER A 74 -4.54 15.55 5.38
C SER A 74 -3.26 16.05 6.05
N ARG A 75 -3.33 17.09 6.88
CA ARG A 75 -2.18 17.65 7.61
C ARG A 75 -1.05 18.19 6.72
N ARG A 76 -1.33 18.52 5.46
CA ARG A 76 -0.34 18.98 4.49
C ARG A 76 -0.32 20.50 4.38
N VAL A 77 0.90 21.05 4.37
CA VAL A 77 1.18 22.45 4.05
C VAL A 77 2.21 22.48 2.91
N LYS A 78 1.81 22.95 1.74
CA LYS A 78 2.71 23.15 0.60
C LYS A 78 3.48 24.45 0.79
N VAL A 79 4.80 24.38 0.59
CA VAL A 79 5.71 25.49 0.82
C VAL A 79 6.66 25.66 -0.34
N SER A 80 6.65 26.83 -0.97
CA SER A 80 7.52 27.18 -2.09
C SER A 80 8.65 28.11 -1.63
N GLY A 81 9.84 27.86 -2.15
CA GLY A 81 11.01 28.70 -1.95
C GLY A 81 12.10 28.43 -2.98
N THR A 82 13.16 29.24 -2.94
CA THR A 82 14.38 28.88 -3.66
C THR A 82 15.04 27.69 -2.99
N VAL A 83 15.80 26.89 -3.75
CA VAL A 83 16.58 25.77 -3.20
C VAL A 83 17.46 26.23 -2.03
N ALA A 84 18.12 27.40 -2.18
CA ALA A 84 18.93 27.97 -1.09
C ALA A 84 18.09 28.34 0.13
N GLY A 85 16.91 28.96 -0.05
CA GLY A 85 16.02 29.33 1.03
C GLY A 85 15.48 28.12 1.80
N LEU A 86 15.02 27.10 1.09
CA LEU A 86 14.55 25.86 1.69
C LEU A 86 15.68 25.08 2.39
N ALA A 87 16.88 25.01 1.77
CA ALA A 87 18.05 24.39 2.37
C ALA A 87 18.46 25.09 3.69
N ALA A 88 18.42 26.43 3.71
CA ALA A 88 18.70 27.20 4.92
C ALA A 88 17.62 27.04 5.99
N ALA A 89 16.33 27.03 5.60
CA ALA A 89 15.21 26.89 6.53
C ALA A 89 15.20 25.53 7.23
N PHE A 90 15.62 24.47 6.51
CA PHE A 90 15.62 23.09 7.01
C PHE A 90 17.02 22.52 7.28
N GLY A 91 18.03 23.38 7.39
CA GLY A 91 19.37 23.02 7.87
C GLY A 91 20.10 21.97 7.02
N THR A 92 19.89 21.92 5.73
CA THR A 92 20.45 20.90 4.83
C THR A 92 21.19 21.51 3.64
N SER A 93 21.83 20.65 2.84
CA SER A 93 22.37 21.04 1.53
C SER A 93 21.73 20.18 0.43
N VAL A 94 21.40 20.83 -0.68
CA VAL A 94 20.81 20.16 -1.85
C VAL A 94 21.82 20.18 -2.98
N ARG A 95 22.10 19.02 -3.53
CA ARG A 95 23.03 18.80 -4.63
C ARG A 95 22.30 18.10 -5.78
N MET A 96 22.99 17.93 -6.88
CA MET A 96 22.53 17.11 -8.00
C MET A 96 23.29 15.79 -8.01
N VAL A 97 22.61 14.73 -8.37
CA VAL A 97 23.18 13.39 -8.54
C VAL A 97 22.73 12.81 -9.86
N SER A 98 23.63 12.16 -10.60
CA SER A 98 23.31 11.42 -11.81
C SER A 98 23.27 9.92 -11.50
N SER A 99 22.17 9.28 -11.90
CA SER A 99 21.97 7.84 -11.79
C SER A 99 21.16 7.36 -12.99
N GLY A 100 21.61 6.31 -13.69
CA GLY A 100 20.92 5.79 -14.88
C GLY A 100 20.78 6.80 -16.05
N GLY A 101 21.67 7.81 -16.12
CA GLY A 101 21.59 8.86 -17.16
C GLY A 101 20.62 10.02 -16.83
N VAL A 102 19.89 9.93 -15.74
CA VAL A 102 18.98 10.98 -15.26
C VAL A 102 19.60 11.71 -14.08
N THR A 103 19.37 13.02 -14.01
CA THR A 103 19.90 13.87 -12.94
C THR A 103 18.78 14.30 -12.00
N HIS A 104 18.99 14.06 -10.69
CA HIS A 104 18.04 14.35 -9.63
C HIS A 104 18.62 15.30 -8.59
N ARG A 105 17.75 16.07 -7.93
CA ARG A 105 18.12 16.72 -6.67
C ARG A 105 18.22 15.66 -5.57
N TYR A 106 19.22 15.80 -4.72
CA TYR A 106 19.35 14.93 -3.57
C TYR A 106 19.91 15.65 -2.36
N ARG A 107 19.67 15.09 -1.21
CA ARG A 107 20.26 15.45 0.07
C ARG A 107 20.82 14.21 0.78
N VAL A 108 21.72 14.45 1.72
CA VAL A 108 22.30 13.44 2.62
C VAL A 108 22.20 13.98 4.04
N GLY A 109 22.00 13.09 5.01
CA GLY A 109 21.86 13.47 6.39
C GLY A 109 20.44 13.87 6.76
N GLY A 110 20.29 14.45 7.97
CA GLY A 110 19.02 14.85 8.52
C GLY A 110 18.50 16.19 8.02
N LEU A 111 17.27 16.47 8.38
CA LEU A 111 16.65 17.80 8.31
C LEU A 111 16.49 18.36 9.72
N TYR A 112 16.35 19.67 9.78
CA TYR A 112 16.23 20.41 11.02
C TYR A 112 15.07 21.40 10.91
N VAL A 113 14.45 21.72 12.03
CA VAL A 113 13.36 22.69 12.10
C VAL A 113 13.62 23.71 13.19
N PRO A 114 13.02 24.92 13.15
CA PRO A 114 13.01 25.82 14.29
C PRO A 114 12.43 25.18 15.55
N PRO A 115 12.94 25.46 16.74
CA PRO A 115 12.42 24.90 18.00
C PRO A 115 10.91 25.12 18.21
N SER A 116 10.37 26.23 17.71
CA SER A 116 8.93 26.51 17.76
C SER A 116 8.07 25.51 16.94
N LEU A 117 8.68 24.79 16.00
CA LEU A 117 8.00 23.76 15.16
C LEU A 117 8.25 22.34 15.67
N ASP A 118 8.97 22.18 16.80
CA ASP A 118 9.22 20.86 17.40
C ASP A 118 7.92 20.15 17.75
N GLY A 119 7.81 18.88 17.33
CA GLY A 119 6.61 18.10 17.53
C GLY A 119 5.35 18.60 16.78
N VAL A 120 5.43 19.74 16.07
CA VAL A 120 4.36 20.26 15.19
C VAL A 120 4.57 19.76 13.76
N VAL A 121 5.80 19.90 13.24
CA VAL A 121 6.19 19.36 11.93
C VAL A 121 6.70 17.93 12.13
N THR A 122 6.12 16.98 11.39
CA THR A 122 6.48 15.55 11.46
C THR A 122 7.31 15.09 10.27
N ALA A 123 7.17 15.74 9.11
CA ALA A 123 8.00 15.46 7.93
C ALA A 123 8.14 16.70 7.04
N VAL A 124 9.25 16.74 6.28
CA VAL A 124 9.47 17.67 5.16
C VAL A 124 9.90 16.85 3.97
N LEU A 125 9.06 16.80 2.93
CA LEU A 125 9.19 15.95 1.75
C LEU A 125 9.41 16.80 0.49
N GLY A 126 10.11 16.25 -0.53
CA GLY A 126 10.29 16.90 -1.83
C GLY A 126 11.58 17.71 -2.00
N LEU A 127 12.42 17.84 -0.96
CA LEU A 127 13.78 18.40 -1.13
C LEU A 127 14.66 17.46 -1.97
N ASP A 128 14.42 16.17 -1.90
CA ASP A 128 15.05 15.10 -2.67
C ASP A 128 14.01 14.56 -3.65
N ASN A 129 14.30 14.55 -4.95
CA ASN A 129 13.38 14.06 -5.98
C ASN A 129 13.92 12.82 -6.72
N ARG A 130 14.81 12.06 -6.08
CA ARG A 130 15.19 10.74 -6.60
C ARG A 130 13.97 9.83 -6.61
N PRO A 131 13.85 8.95 -7.61
CA PRO A 131 12.78 7.95 -7.62
C PRO A 131 12.70 7.20 -6.30
N GLN A 132 11.52 7.16 -5.71
CA GLN A 132 11.30 6.55 -4.40
C GLN A 132 10.74 5.14 -4.51
N ALA A 133 10.10 4.83 -5.64
CA ALA A 133 9.46 3.54 -5.87
C ALA A 133 9.72 3.06 -7.31
N ARG A 134 9.43 1.81 -7.55
CA ARG A 134 9.37 1.18 -8.87
C ARG A 134 8.04 0.45 -9.00
N ALA A 135 7.59 0.31 -10.23
CA ALA A 135 6.43 -0.53 -10.55
C ALA A 135 6.77 -2.01 -10.34
N HIS A 136 5.79 -2.78 -9.88
CA HIS A 136 5.92 -4.21 -9.57
C HIS A 136 5.26 -5.07 -10.65
N PHE A 137 5.75 -4.94 -11.90
CA PHE A 137 5.30 -5.77 -13.02
C PHE A 137 6.45 -6.49 -13.73
N ARG A 138 6.10 -7.53 -14.46
CA ARG A 138 6.99 -8.30 -15.32
C ARG A 138 6.27 -8.63 -16.61
N THR A 139 6.92 -8.39 -17.75
CA THR A 139 6.43 -8.87 -19.03
C THR A 139 6.89 -10.30 -19.27
N ARG A 140 6.00 -11.15 -19.84
CA ARG A 140 6.37 -12.49 -20.25
C ARG A 140 7.44 -12.42 -21.33
N ALA A 141 8.54 -13.16 -21.15
CA ALA A 141 9.53 -13.32 -22.18
C ALA A 141 8.92 -14.01 -23.41
N ALA A 142 9.30 -13.56 -24.61
CA ALA A 142 8.83 -14.16 -25.85
C ALA A 142 9.23 -15.65 -25.89
N ALA A 143 8.21 -16.54 -26.01
CA ALA A 143 8.39 -17.98 -26.13
C ALA A 143 7.82 -18.46 -27.46
N PRO A 144 8.34 -19.56 -28.04
CA PRO A 144 7.71 -20.17 -29.20
C PRO A 144 6.25 -20.53 -28.91
N ALA A 145 5.34 -20.23 -29.84
CA ALA A 145 3.90 -20.39 -29.66
C ALA A 145 3.44 -21.82 -29.23
N ALA A 146 4.22 -22.86 -29.54
CA ALA A 146 3.94 -24.24 -29.14
C ALA A 146 4.24 -24.57 -27.67
N ALA A 147 4.89 -23.65 -26.93
CA ALA A 147 5.27 -23.80 -25.51
C ALA A 147 4.68 -22.71 -24.62
N ALA A 148 3.80 -21.86 -25.14
CA ALA A 148 3.22 -20.76 -24.36
C ALA A 148 2.27 -21.34 -23.29
N ALA A 149 2.55 -21.06 -22.03
CA ALA A 149 1.62 -21.28 -20.93
C ALA A 149 0.35 -20.41 -21.11
N PRO A 150 -0.78 -20.76 -20.48
CA PRO A 150 -2.01 -19.98 -20.58
C PRO A 150 -1.78 -18.53 -20.11
N SER A 151 -2.50 -17.60 -20.71
CA SER A 151 -2.65 -16.23 -20.23
C SER A 151 -4.13 -15.92 -20.11
N TYR A 152 -4.48 -15.02 -19.22
CA TYR A 152 -5.85 -14.73 -18.89
C TYR A 152 -6.19 -13.27 -19.14
N THR A 153 -7.46 -13.00 -19.41
CA THR A 153 -7.99 -11.65 -19.25
C THR A 153 -8.38 -11.43 -17.78
N PRO A 154 -8.40 -10.20 -17.25
CA PRO A 154 -8.68 -9.98 -15.83
C PRO A 154 -10.06 -10.46 -15.39
N ASP A 155 -11.07 -10.39 -16.26
CA ASP A 155 -12.41 -10.94 -16.00
C ASP A 155 -12.40 -12.48 -15.85
N GLN A 156 -11.53 -13.20 -16.61
CA GLN A 156 -11.34 -14.64 -16.44
C GLN A 156 -10.72 -14.98 -15.08
N VAL A 157 -9.77 -14.18 -14.62
CA VAL A 157 -9.18 -14.36 -13.28
C VAL A 157 -10.21 -14.03 -12.18
N ALA A 158 -10.95 -12.93 -12.32
CA ALA A 158 -12.03 -12.57 -11.41
C ALA A 158 -13.11 -13.68 -11.34
N ALA A 159 -13.48 -14.28 -12.48
CA ALA A 159 -14.42 -15.41 -12.54
C ALA A 159 -13.85 -16.65 -11.85
N ALA A 160 -12.57 -16.99 -12.07
CA ALA A 160 -11.92 -18.14 -11.45
C ALA A 160 -11.87 -18.02 -9.91
N TYR A 161 -11.67 -16.80 -9.40
CA TYR A 161 -11.72 -16.49 -7.96
C TYR A 161 -13.14 -16.30 -7.41
N GLY A 162 -14.17 -16.42 -8.27
CA GLY A 162 -15.57 -16.34 -7.86
C GLY A 162 -15.99 -14.96 -7.39
N PHE A 163 -15.56 -13.89 -8.04
CA PHE A 163 -16.02 -12.54 -7.73
C PHE A 163 -17.56 -12.47 -7.78
N PRO A 164 -18.23 -11.69 -6.90
CA PRO A 164 -19.69 -11.62 -6.84
C PRO A 164 -20.30 -11.35 -8.23
N ALA A 165 -21.04 -12.30 -8.81
CA ALA A 165 -21.53 -12.21 -10.18
C ALA A 165 -22.61 -11.14 -10.36
N ASP A 166 -23.39 -10.89 -9.31
CA ASP A 166 -24.50 -9.92 -9.29
C ASP A 166 -24.04 -8.50 -8.95
N ALA A 167 -22.74 -8.28 -8.77
CA ALA A 167 -22.14 -6.99 -8.48
C ALA A 167 -20.96 -6.76 -9.42
N ASP A 168 -20.99 -5.70 -10.21
CA ASP A 168 -19.96 -5.33 -11.20
C ASP A 168 -19.14 -4.09 -10.81
N GLY A 169 -19.34 -3.56 -9.60
CA GLY A 169 -18.74 -2.33 -9.13
C GLY A 169 -19.57 -1.07 -9.40
N THR A 170 -20.77 -1.19 -9.99
CA THR A 170 -21.63 -0.03 -10.27
C THR A 170 -21.85 0.83 -9.03
N GLY A 171 -21.62 2.15 -9.21
CA GLY A 171 -21.76 3.14 -8.14
C GLY A 171 -20.55 3.21 -7.20
N GLN A 172 -19.52 2.39 -7.41
CA GLN A 172 -18.28 2.43 -6.66
C GLN A 172 -17.18 3.19 -7.40
N ILE A 173 -16.19 3.69 -6.66
CA ILE A 173 -15.02 4.38 -7.20
C ILE A 173 -13.78 3.66 -6.71
N VAL A 174 -12.85 3.38 -7.62
CA VAL A 174 -11.50 2.88 -7.33
C VAL A 174 -10.50 3.95 -7.73
N ALA A 175 -9.59 4.31 -6.84
CA ALA A 175 -8.46 5.19 -7.16
C ALA A 175 -7.21 4.36 -7.45
N LEU A 176 -6.43 4.77 -8.45
CA LEU A 176 -5.14 4.20 -8.84
C LEU A 176 -4.07 5.25 -8.61
N VAL A 177 -2.93 4.87 -8.03
CA VAL A 177 -1.80 5.78 -7.77
C VAL A 177 -0.66 5.44 -8.71
N GLU A 178 -0.32 6.38 -9.61
CA GLU A 178 0.67 6.21 -10.65
C GLU A 178 1.82 7.21 -10.49
N LEU A 179 3.05 6.69 -10.47
CA LEU A 179 4.25 7.50 -10.26
C LEU A 179 5.05 7.71 -11.56
N GLY A 180 4.38 7.66 -12.69
CA GLY A 180 4.93 7.86 -14.03
C GLY A 180 4.04 7.25 -15.09
N GLY A 181 4.41 7.43 -16.37
CA GLY A 181 3.71 6.86 -17.51
C GLY A 181 2.35 7.47 -17.81
N GLY A 182 1.54 6.68 -18.51
CA GLY A 182 0.19 7.08 -18.87
C GLY A 182 -0.59 5.99 -19.61
N PHE A 183 -1.87 6.21 -19.78
CA PHE A 183 -2.76 5.35 -20.57
C PHE A 183 -3.25 6.06 -21.83
N SER A 184 -3.39 5.31 -22.92
CA SER A 184 -4.00 5.74 -24.17
C SER A 184 -5.48 5.40 -24.18
N THR A 185 -6.35 6.40 -24.37
CA THR A 185 -7.81 6.16 -24.50
C THR A 185 -8.17 5.30 -25.71
N THR A 186 -7.34 5.31 -26.77
CA THR A 186 -7.49 4.48 -27.96
C THR A 186 -7.21 3.01 -27.61
N ASP A 187 -6.12 2.75 -26.87
CA ASP A 187 -5.75 1.40 -26.46
C ASP A 187 -6.80 0.82 -25.53
N LEU A 188 -7.23 1.58 -24.51
CA LEU A 188 -8.30 1.17 -23.59
C LEU A 188 -9.62 0.88 -24.35
N SER A 189 -9.99 1.72 -25.32
CA SER A 189 -11.19 1.49 -26.13
C SER A 189 -11.07 0.19 -26.94
N THR A 190 -9.91 -0.07 -27.53
CA THR A 190 -9.64 -1.29 -28.28
C THR A 190 -9.68 -2.52 -27.39
N TYR A 191 -9.04 -2.43 -26.21
CA TYR A 191 -8.96 -3.51 -25.23
C TYR A 191 -10.35 -3.94 -24.73
N PHE A 192 -11.13 -2.98 -24.18
CA PHE A 192 -12.45 -3.28 -23.61
C PHE A 192 -13.45 -3.73 -24.68
N GLN A 193 -13.41 -3.16 -25.89
CA GLN A 193 -14.21 -3.65 -27.03
C GLN A 193 -13.84 -5.09 -27.40
N GLY A 194 -12.54 -5.43 -27.38
CA GLY A 194 -12.06 -6.79 -27.62
C GLY A 194 -12.59 -7.81 -26.60
N LEU A 195 -12.82 -7.39 -25.36
CA LEU A 195 -13.43 -8.19 -24.29
C LEU A 195 -14.98 -8.19 -24.34
N GLY A 196 -15.59 -7.34 -25.17
CA GLY A 196 -17.05 -7.14 -25.16
C GLY A 196 -17.56 -6.42 -23.91
N ILE A 197 -16.70 -5.67 -23.21
CA ILE A 197 -17.01 -4.89 -22.02
C ILE A 197 -17.15 -3.42 -22.41
N PRO A 198 -18.17 -2.68 -21.93
CA PRO A 198 -18.21 -1.22 -22.09
C PRO A 198 -16.97 -0.57 -21.50
N VAL A 199 -16.42 0.44 -22.19
CA VAL A 199 -15.27 1.18 -21.67
C VAL A 199 -15.66 1.82 -20.31
N PRO A 200 -14.98 1.52 -19.20
CA PRO A 200 -15.28 2.10 -17.91
C PRO A 200 -15.10 3.63 -17.87
N SER A 201 -15.71 4.28 -16.90
CA SER A 201 -15.45 5.71 -16.65
C SER A 201 -14.09 5.86 -15.99
N ILE A 202 -13.13 6.50 -16.69
CA ILE A 202 -11.75 6.68 -16.24
C ILE A 202 -11.41 8.17 -16.31
N THR A 203 -10.91 8.73 -15.21
CA THR A 203 -10.48 10.13 -15.11
C THR A 203 -9.04 10.19 -14.64
N ALA A 204 -8.22 10.94 -15.36
CA ALA A 204 -6.83 11.23 -14.96
C ALA A 204 -6.80 12.47 -14.05
N GLU A 205 -6.21 12.31 -12.87
CA GLU A 205 -6.03 13.35 -11.86
C GLU A 205 -4.55 13.74 -11.76
N SER A 206 -4.28 15.05 -11.73
CA SER A 206 -2.91 15.57 -11.67
C SER A 206 -2.51 15.91 -10.24
N VAL A 207 -1.38 15.36 -9.79
CA VAL A 207 -0.77 15.66 -8.49
C VAL A 207 0.60 16.29 -8.73
N ASP A 208 0.87 17.42 -8.07
CA ASP A 208 2.14 18.14 -8.16
C ASP A 208 2.58 18.46 -9.60
N GLY A 209 1.59 18.66 -10.50
CA GLY A 209 1.82 19.03 -11.90
C GLY A 209 2.16 17.88 -12.84
N VAL A 210 2.19 16.64 -12.37
CA VAL A 210 2.31 15.46 -13.25
C VAL A 210 0.93 15.08 -13.79
N THR A 211 0.88 14.70 -15.06
CA THR A 211 -0.36 14.38 -15.78
C THR A 211 -0.21 13.06 -16.52
N ASN A 212 -1.31 12.48 -16.97
CA ASN A 212 -1.32 11.34 -17.89
C ASN A 212 -0.45 11.64 -19.14
N ALA A 213 0.62 10.89 -19.35
CA ALA A 213 1.61 11.13 -20.40
C ALA A 213 2.02 9.84 -21.13
N PRO A 214 1.09 9.16 -21.83
CA PRO A 214 1.38 7.93 -22.56
C PRO A 214 2.42 8.14 -23.65
N GLY A 215 3.25 7.13 -23.92
CA GLY A 215 4.33 7.17 -24.91
C GLY A 215 5.60 7.89 -24.42
N SER A 216 5.63 8.31 -23.16
CA SER A 216 6.80 8.98 -22.56
C SER A 216 7.82 7.99 -22.00
N ASP A 217 7.40 6.78 -21.67
CA ASP A 217 8.23 5.70 -21.10
C ASP A 217 7.82 4.33 -21.68
N PRO A 218 8.12 4.07 -22.97
CA PRO A 218 7.72 2.84 -23.63
C PRO A 218 8.37 1.62 -22.99
N GLY A 219 7.55 0.63 -22.58
CA GLY A 219 7.99 -0.62 -21.94
C GLY A 219 8.32 -0.49 -20.47
N GLY A 220 7.98 0.65 -19.86
CA GLY A 220 8.10 0.91 -18.44
C GLY A 220 6.77 1.28 -17.81
N SER A 221 6.65 2.50 -17.32
CA SER A 221 5.49 2.96 -16.55
C SER A 221 4.16 2.98 -17.34
N ASP A 222 4.19 3.08 -18.67
CA ASP A 222 2.96 3.03 -19.50
C ASP A 222 2.31 1.64 -19.45
N VAL A 223 3.13 0.58 -19.37
CA VAL A 223 2.63 -0.79 -19.20
C VAL A 223 2.00 -0.98 -17.83
N GLU A 224 2.61 -0.41 -16.79
CA GLU A 224 2.06 -0.43 -15.43
C GLU A 224 0.69 0.23 -15.37
N VAL A 225 0.58 1.48 -15.85
CA VAL A 225 -0.69 2.23 -15.85
C VAL A 225 -1.78 1.49 -16.64
N SER A 226 -1.43 0.92 -17.80
CA SER A 226 -2.37 0.14 -18.62
C SER A 226 -2.82 -1.12 -17.88
N LEU A 227 -1.90 -1.84 -17.23
CA LEU A 227 -2.21 -3.02 -16.42
C LEU A 227 -3.22 -2.70 -15.33
N ASP A 228 -2.95 -1.66 -14.52
CA ASP A 228 -3.81 -1.29 -13.41
C ASP A 228 -5.23 -0.91 -13.87
N VAL A 229 -5.31 -0.04 -14.88
CA VAL A 229 -6.59 0.43 -15.43
C VAL A 229 -7.39 -0.71 -16.07
N GLU A 230 -6.73 -1.61 -16.82
CA GLU A 230 -7.38 -2.72 -17.50
C GLU A 230 -7.81 -3.82 -16.53
N VAL A 231 -7.01 -4.08 -15.48
CA VAL A 231 -7.38 -5.05 -14.44
C VAL A 231 -8.62 -4.58 -13.68
N VAL A 232 -8.65 -3.35 -13.19
CA VAL A 232 -9.84 -2.81 -12.50
C VAL A 232 -11.03 -2.78 -13.46
N GLY A 233 -10.83 -2.28 -14.69
CA GLY A 233 -11.91 -2.10 -15.65
C GLY A 233 -12.53 -3.39 -16.13
N ALA A 234 -11.78 -4.48 -16.23
CA ALA A 234 -12.33 -5.77 -16.64
C ALA A 234 -12.87 -6.58 -15.44
N ALA A 235 -12.25 -6.47 -14.24
CA ALA A 235 -12.69 -7.19 -13.06
C ALA A 235 -13.89 -6.51 -12.35
N ALA A 236 -14.06 -5.19 -12.48
CA ALA A 236 -15.18 -4.41 -11.94
C ALA A 236 -15.68 -3.37 -12.95
N PRO A 237 -16.31 -3.80 -14.07
CA PRO A 237 -16.59 -2.93 -15.22
C PRO A 237 -17.57 -1.79 -14.95
N GLY A 238 -18.36 -1.87 -13.89
CA GLY A 238 -19.27 -0.81 -13.46
C GLY A 238 -18.62 0.25 -12.57
N ALA A 239 -17.39 0.04 -12.10
CA ALA A 239 -16.70 0.98 -11.24
C ALA A 239 -16.15 2.18 -12.04
N THR A 240 -16.17 3.36 -11.41
CA THR A 240 -15.45 4.54 -11.91
C THR A 240 -14.00 4.49 -11.42
N GLN A 241 -13.05 4.84 -12.27
CA GLN A 241 -11.63 4.88 -11.95
C GLN A 241 -11.13 6.32 -11.89
N LEU A 242 -10.41 6.68 -10.83
CA LEU A 242 -9.66 7.93 -10.68
C LEU A 242 -8.18 7.59 -10.67
N VAL A 243 -7.43 8.01 -11.70
CA VAL A 243 -6.01 7.68 -11.88
C VAL A 243 -5.16 8.89 -11.50
N TYR A 244 -4.50 8.83 -10.35
CA TYR A 244 -3.70 9.92 -9.78
C TYR A 244 -2.25 9.83 -10.25
N PHE A 245 -1.84 10.73 -11.13
CA PHE A 245 -0.47 10.84 -11.62
C PHE A 245 0.34 11.78 -10.75
N ALA A 246 1.42 11.28 -10.14
CA ALA A 246 2.28 12.03 -9.23
C ALA A 246 3.77 11.87 -9.57
N PRO A 247 4.65 12.81 -9.12
CA PRO A 247 6.09 12.60 -9.22
C PRO A 247 6.53 11.37 -8.43
N ASN A 248 7.43 10.57 -9.00
CA ASN A 248 8.03 9.45 -8.27
C ASN A 248 9.02 9.97 -7.22
N SER A 249 8.50 10.43 -6.10
CA SER A 249 9.24 10.95 -4.96
C SER A 249 8.48 10.67 -3.67
N ASP A 250 9.12 10.81 -2.51
CA ASP A 250 8.45 10.70 -1.21
C ASP A 250 7.29 11.71 -1.06
N GLN A 251 7.45 12.91 -1.61
CA GLN A 251 6.39 13.93 -1.64
C GLN A 251 5.21 13.50 -2.51
N GLY A 252 5.47 13.19 -3.79
CA GLY A 252 4.40 12.88 -4.74
C GLY A 252 3.60 11.65 -4.32
N PHE A 253 4.25 10.67 -3.71
CA PHE A 253 3.57 9.47 -3.20
C PHE A 253 2.60 9.83 -2.05
N VAL A 254 3.06 10.57 -1.03
CA VAL A 254 2.20 11.00 0.09
C VAL A 254 1.08 11.91 -0.40
N ASP A 255 1.38 12.80 -1.35
CA ASP A 255 0.40 13.75 -1.87
C ASP A 255 -0.68 13.05 -2.69
N SER A 256 -0.33 12.06 -3.53
CA SER A 256 -1.30 11.31 -4.35
C SER A 256 -2.25 10.45 -3.50
N VAL A 257 -1.73 9.70 -2.52
CA VAL A 257 -2.57 8.93 -1.60
C VAL A 257 -3.48 9.84 -0.80
N SER A 258 -2.97 10.98 -0.34
CA SER A 258 -3.78 11.95 0.41
C SER A 258 -4.87 12.60 -0.46
N ASP A 259 -4.58 12.92 -1.72
CA ASP A 259 -5.56 13.51 -2.64
C ASP A 259 -6.65 12.50 -2.99
N ALA A 260 -6.27 11.23 -3.28
CA ALA A 260 -7.21 10.14 -3.50
C ALA A 260 -8.12 9.90 -2.26
N THR A 261 -7.53 9.96 -1.06
CA THR A 261 -8.24 9.78 0.22
C THR A 261 -9.34 10.85 0.42
N HIS A 262 -9.11 12.07 -0.03
CA HIS A 262 -10.02 13.21 0.17
C HIS A 262 -10.81 13.58 -1.09
N ALA A 263 -10.83 12.71 -2.10
CA ALA A 263 -11.65 12.90 -3.30
C ALA A 263 -13.16 13.01 -2.96
N THR A 264 -13.88 13.72 -3.78
CA THR A 264 -15.34 13.85 -3.63
C THR A 264 -16.04 13.59 -4.96
N PRO A 265 -16.81 12.48 -5.07
CA PRO A 265 -17.06 11.45 -4.06
C PRO A 265 -15.81 10.60 -3.75
N ALA A 266 -15.73 10.08 -2.52
CA ALA A 266 -14.57 9.31 -2.06
C ALA A 266 -14.54 7.88 -2.64
N PRO A 267 -13.37 7.33 -3.03
CA PRO A 267 -13.25 5.95 -3.48
C PRO A 267 -13.52 4.95 -2.36
N VAL A 268 -13.88 3.72 -2.70
CA VAL A 268 -13.98 2.60 -1.74
C VAL A 268 -12.68 1.83 -1.59
N ALA A 269 -11.83 1.92 -2.61
CA ALA A 269 -10.50 1.33 -2.61
C ALA A 269 -9.48 2.24 -3.31
N ILE A 270 -8.23 2.19 -2.85
CA ILE A 270 -7.07 2.74 -3.53
C ILE A 270 -6.16 1.57 -3.88
N SER A 271 -5.67 1.50 -5.14
CA SER A 271 -4.65 0.56 -5.57
C SER A 271 -3.31 1.27 -5.70
N ILE A 272 -2.26 0.59 -5.21
CA ILE A 272 -0.88 1.06 -5.29
C ILE A 272 -0.02 -0.09 -5.78
N SER A 273 0.49 0.06 -7.00
CA SER A 273 1.34 -0.92 -7.68
C SER A 273 2.82 -0.56 -7.66
N TRP A 274 3.17 0.45 -6.87
CA TRP A 274 4.51 1.01 -6.75
C TRP A 274 5.05 0.84 -5.34
N GLY A 275 6.31 0.42 -5.24
CA GLY A 275 6.96 0.27 -3.95
C GLY A 275 8.45 0.05 -4.06
N GLN A 276 9.09 -0.13 -2.93
CA GLN A 276 10.50 -0.46 -2.78
C GLN A 276 10.78 -0.92 -1.35
N SER A 277 11.84 -1.70 -1.16
CA SER A 277 12.28 -2.14 0.16
C SER A 277 12.14 -1.04 1.22
N GLU A 278 11.48 -1.36 2.34
CA GLU A 278 11.24 -0.41 3.44
C GLU A 278 12.51 0.25 3.97
N ASP A 279 13.67 -0.41 3.82
CA ASP A 279 14.99 0.10 4.21
C ASP A 279 15.48 1.27 3.34
N SER A 280 14.91 1.44 2.16
CA SER A 280 15.25 2.51 1.21
C SER A 280 14.53 3.82 1.52
N TRP A 281 13.57 3.78 2.42
CA TRP A 281 12.79 4.95 2.86
C TRP A 281 13.41 5.62 4.08
N THR A 282 13.22 6.94 4.20
CA THR A 282 13.44 7.63 5.48
C THR A 282 12.31 7.26 6.44
N ALA A 283 12.57 7.25 7.74
CA ALA A 283 11.51 6.95 8.71
C ALA A 283 10.39 7.98 8.65
N GLN A 284 10.69 9.28 8.44
CA GLN A 284 9.67 10.32 8.24
C GLN A 284 8.81 10.05 7.00
N GLY A 285 9.41 9.59 5.89
CA GLY A 285 8.67 9.28 4.66
C GLY A 285 7.75 8.07 4.84
N ARG A 286 8.24 6.99 5.49
CA ARG A 286 7.41 5.84 5.85
C ARG A 286 6.24 6.23 6.77
N THR A 287 6.51 6.99 7.83
CA THR A 287 5.47 7.44 8.75
C THR A 287 4.44 8.33 8.05
N ALA A 288 4.87 9.26 7.19
CA ALA A 288 3.96 10.16 6.48
C ALA A 288 3.04 9.40 5.52
N LEU A 289 3.57 8.40 4.78
CA LEU A 289 2.76 7.60 3.87
C LEU A 289 1.87 6.60 4.62
N ASP A 290 2.38 5.95 5.68
CA ASP A 290 1.56 5.10 6.55
C ASP A 290 0.41 5.88 7.20
N ASP A 291 0.66 7.10 7.66
CA ASP A 291 -0.36 8.02 8.17
C ASP A 291 -1.42 8.40 7.12
N ALA A 292 -1.03 8.57 5.84
CA ALA A 292 -1.98 8.84 4.76
C ALA A 292 -2.86 7.61 4.46
N ILE A 293 -2.27 6.41 4.48
CA ILE A 293 -2.99 5.14 4.34
C ILE A 293 -3.94 4.91 5.53
N ALA A 294 -3.49 5.20 6.75
CA ALA A 294 -4.32 5.12 7.95
C ALA A 294 -5.53 6.08 7.88
N ASP A 295 -5.33 7.29 7.34
CA ASP A 295 -6.42 8.24 7.14
C ASP A 295 -7.44 7.71 6.10
N ALA A 296 -6.97 7.09 5.01
CA ALA A 296 -7.83 6.43 4.03
C ALA A 296 -8.67 5.33 4.71
N CYS A 297 -8.04 4.47 5.49
CA CYS A 297 -8.73 3.42 6.24
C CYS A 297 -9.77 3.97 7.21
N ALA A 298 -9.45 5.05 7.93
CA ALA A 298 -10.39 5.69 8.86
C ALA A 298 -11.60 6.32 8.15
N LEU A 299 -11.46 6.67 6.86
CA LEU A 299 -12.54 7.16 6.01
C LEU A 299 -13.27 6.03 5.25
N GLY A 300 -13.01 4.78 5.61
CA GLY A 300 -13.65 3.61 5.00
C GLY A 300 -13.10 3.24 3.63
N ILE A 301 -11.86 3.62 3.30
CA ILE A 301 -11.20 3.33 2.03
C ILE A 301 -10.16 2.24 2.26
N THR A 302 -10.29 1.10 1.59
CA THR A 302 -9.28 0.03 1.65
C THR A 302 -8.13 0.35 0.70
N VAL A 303 -6.89 0.27 1.19
CA VAL A 303 -5.70 0.53 0.37
C VAL A 303 -5.02 -0.79 0.05
N CYS A 304 -5.12 -1.23 -1.21
CA CYS A 304 -4.51 -2.45 -1.73
C CYS A 304 -3.12 -2.12 -2.28
N VAL A 305 -2.09 -2.86 -1.87
CA VAL A 305 -0.70 -2.54 -2.20
C VAL A 305 0.05 -3.79 -2.68
N ALA A 306 0.71 -3.70 -3.81
CA ALA A 306 1.57 -4.76 -4.34
C ALA A 306 2.74 -5.06 -3.39
N ALA A 307 3.01 -6.35 -3.10
CA ALA A 307 4.01 -6.75 -2.11
C ALA A 307 5.44 -6.91 -2.67
N GLY A 308 5.63 -6.62 -3.97
CA GLY A 308 6.93 -6.70 -4.62
C GLY A 308 7.12 -7.93 -5.49
N ASP A 309 8.09 -7.86 -6.43
CA ASP A 309 8.34 -8.84 -7.49
C ASP A 309 9.72 -9.48 -7.43
N ASN A 310 10.45 -9.29 -6.34
CA ASN A 310 11.83 -9.78 -6.22
C ASN A 310 12.00 -10.75 -5.04
N GLY A 311 10.95 -11.49 -4.72
CA GLY A 311 10.92 -12.44 -3.63
C GLY A 311 11.23 -11.79 -2.29
N SER A 312 11.63 -12.60 -1.32
CA SER A 312 11.94 -12.14 0.04
C SER A 312 13.17 -11.22 0.15
N ALA A 313 13.95 -11.03 -0.90
CA ALA A 313 15.08 -10.09 -0.91
C ALA A 313 14.70 -8.69 -1.36
N ASP A 314 13.52 -8.51 -1.93
CA ASP A 314 13.01 -7.25 -2.51
C ASP A 314 14.03 -6.46 -3.35
N GLY A 315 14.88 -7.17 -4.09
CA GLY A 315 15.92 -6.59 -4.94
C GLY A 315 17.13 -6.02 -4.19
N VAL A 316 17.23 -6.20 -2.88
CA VAL A 316 18.41 -5.85 -2.09
C VAL A 316 19.40 -7.03 -2.10
N ASN A 317 20.67 -6.75 -2.45
CA ASN A 317 21.70 -7.78 -2.61
C ASN A 317 22.66 -7.78 -1.41
N ASP A 318 22.16 -8.02 -0.21
CA ASP A 318 22.96 -8.10 1.01
C ASP A 318 22.85 -9.46 1.71
N GLY A 319 22.09 -10.40 1.11
CA GLY A 319 21.86 -11.75 1.62
C GLY A 319 20.83 -11.84 2.74
N LYS A 320 20.04 -10.78 2.96
CA LYS A 320 18.98 -10.72 3.95
C LYS A 320 17.60 -10.73 3.29
N ALA A 321 16.59 -10.97 4.11
CA ALA A 321 15.20 -10.77 3.75
C ALA A 321 14.80 -9.30 3.97
N HIS A 322 14.04 -8.77 3.04
CA HIS A 322 13.50 -7.42 3.04
C HIS A 322 12.05 -7.46 2.58
N VAL A 323 11.23 -6.58 3.09
CA VAL A 323 9.84 -6.43 2.65
C VAL A 323 9.65 -5.10 1.95
N ASP A 324 8.73 -5.09 1.00
CA ASP A 324 8.37 -3.90 0.26
C ASP A 324 7.54 -2.93 1.11
N PHE A 325 7.70 -1.63 0.88
CA PHE A 325 6.86 -0.57 1.41
C PHE A 325 6.34 0.27 0.23
N PRO A 326 5.01 0.56 0.20
CA PRO A 326 4.07 0.63 1.32
C PRO A 326 3.34 -0.67 1.70
N ALA A 327 3.62 -1.83 1.10
CA ALA A 327 2.98 -3.09 1.48
C ALA A 327 3.21 -3.50 2.94
N SER A 328 4.36 -3.14 3.53
CA SER A 328 4.66 -3.40 4.95
C SER A 328 3.92 -2.48 5.93
N SER A 329 3.19 -1.45 5.46
CA SER A 329 2.32 -0.64 6.33
C SER A 329 1.26 -1.53 7.01
N PRO A 330 1.03 -1.38 8.33
CA PRO A 330 -0.03 -2.12 9.03
C PRO A 330 -1.44 -1.67 8.64
N HIS A 331 -1.57 -0.62 7.83
CA HIS A 331 -2.83 -0.11 7.33
C HIS A 331 -3.09 -0.50 5.85
N ALA A 332 -2.09 -1.01 5.14
CA ALA A 332 -2.22 -1.50 3.77
C ALA A 332 -2.67 -2.95 3.72
N LEU A 333 -3.59 -3.29 2.80
CA LEU A 333 -3.87 -4.66 2.39
C LEU A 333 -2.76 -5.10 1.42
N ALA A 334 -1.77 -5.81 1.92
CA ALA A 334 -0.61 -6.24 1.14
C ALA A 334 -0.96 -7.42 0.24
N CYS A 335 -0.71 -7.30 -1.06
CA CYS A 335 -1.10 -8.23 -2.12
C CYS A 335 0.12 -8.97 -2.67
N GLY A 336 0.27 -10.26 -2.34
CA GLY A 336 1.32 -11.16 -2.80
C GLY A 336 0.99 -11.86 -4.12
N GLY A 337 1.95 -12.61 -4.65
CA GLY A 337 1.87 -13.20 -5.99
C GLY A 337 1.80 -14.72 -6.02
N THR A 338 0.87 -15.25 -6.84
CA THR A 338 0.73 -16.69 -7.14
C THR A 338 0.90 -16.97 -8.63
N ARG A 339 1.11 -18.24 -8.96
CA ARG A 339 0.93 -18.82 -10.29
C ARG A 339 -0.40 -19.57 -10.32
N LEU A 340 -1.35 -19.07 -11.10
CA LEU A 340 -2.68 -19.63 -11.26
C LEU A 340 -2.75 -20.47 -12.53
N VAL A 341 -3.32 -21.67 -12.45
CA VAL A 341 -3.67 -22.49 -13.60
C VAL A 341 -5.14 -22.89 -13.50
N THR A 342 -5.90 -22.62 -14.57
CA THR A 342 -7.33 -22.98 -14.64
C THR A 342 -7.62 -23.94 -15.79
N ALA A 343 -8.66 -24.73 -15.64
CA ALA A 343 -9.27 -25.50 -16.74
C ALA A 343 -10.78 -25.30 -16.72
N GLY A 344 -11.32 -24.80 -17.84
CA GLY A 344 -12.75 -24.49 -17.93
C GLY A 344 -13.24 -23.46 -16.90
N GLY A 345 -12.39 -22.50 -16.54
CA GLY A 345 -12.71 -21.47 -15.53
C GLY A 345 -12.57 -21.92 -14.06
N THR A 346 -12.20 -23.19 -13.83
CA THR A 346 -11.99 -23.72 -12.47
C THR A 346 -10.49 -23.78 -12.17
N ILE A 347 -10.09 -23.39 -10.97
CA ILE A 347 -8.70 -23.48 -10.50
C ILE A 347 -8.31 -24.96 -10.40
N THR A 348 -7.26 -25.34 -11.12
CA THR A 348 -6.69 -26.70 -11.10
C THR A 348 -5.38 -26.77 -10.33
N SER A 349 -4.66 -25.66 -10.25
CA SER A 349 -3.44 -25.51 -9.46
C SER A 349 -3.21 -24.04 -9.15
N GLU A 350 -2.79 -23.76 -7.94
CA GLU A 350 -2.29 -22.44 -7.56
C GLU A 350 -1.12 -22.61 -6.58
N THR A 351 0.00 -21.95 -6.88
CA THR A 351 1.25 -22.06 -6.11
C THR A 351 1.87 -20.68 -5.94
N VAL A 352 2.82 -20.54 -5.02
CA VAL A 352 3.62 -19.30 -4.93
C VAL A 352 4.28 -19.00 -6.28
N TRP A 353 4.22 -17.75 -6.72
CA TRP A 353 5.01 -17.31 -7.87
C TRP A 353 6.48 -17.23 -7.52
N ASN A 354 7.30 -18.02 -8.22
CA ASN A 354 8.77 -17.93 -8.14
C ASN A 354 9.39 -18.50 -9.42
N ASP A 355 9.81 -17.63 -10.32
CA ASP A 355 10.53 -17.94 -11.55
C ASP A 355 12.04 -17.68 -11.43
N GLY A 356 12.54 -17.56 -10.19
CA GLY A 356 13.92 -17.27 -9.89
C GLY A 356 14.30 -15.81 -10.17
N ALA A 357 15.60 -15.52 -10.06
CA ALA A 357 16.13 -14.15 -10.07
C ALA A 357 15.83 -13.36 -11.36
N SER A 358 15.67 -14.03 -12.50
CA SER A 358 15.42 -13.40 -13.80
C SER A 358 13.93 -13.31 -14.15
N GLY A 359 13.11 -14.21 -13.63
CA GLY A 359 11.66 -14.27 -13.91
C GLY A 359 10.81 -13.58 -12.86
N GLY A 360 11.40 -13.29 -11.70
CA GLY A 360 10.70 -12.68 -10.58
C GLY A 360 10.11 -13.68 -9.59
N ALA A 361 9.65 -13.18 -8.47
CA ALA A 361 8.98 -13.94 -7.42
C ALA A 361 8.14 -13.00 -6.55
N GLY A 362 7.02 -13.48 -6.00
CA GLY A 362 6.20 -12.71 -5.08
C GLY A 362 6.98 -12.22 -3.86
N GLY A 363 6.88 -10.94 -3.54
CA GLY A 363 7.46 -10.35 -2.35
C GLY A 363 6.76 -10.83 -1.07
N GLY A 364 7.45 -10.73 0.04
CA GLY A 364 6.90 -11.09 1.35
C GLY A 364 7.97 -11.41 2.38
N GLY A 365 7.58 -11.39 3.64
CA GLY A 365 8.48 -11.55 4.76
C GLY A 365 7.94 -10.94 6.05
N VAL A 366 8.84 -10.47 6.90
CA VAL A 366 8.52 -9.84 8.19
C VAL A 366 9.22 -8.48 8.25
N SER A 367 8.45 -7.43 8.47
CA SER A 367 8.94 -6.06 8.55
C SER A 367 9.87 -5.85 9.74
N ASP A 368 10.97 -5.16 9.51
CA ASP A 368 11.87 -4.66 10.56
C ASP A 368 11.49 -3.24 11.00
N ALA A 369 10.63 -2.53 10.24
CA ALA A 369 10.21 -1.15 10.49
C ALA A 369 8.89 -1.03 11.26
N PHE A 370 7.97 -1.96 11.03
CA PHE A 370 6.64 -1.94 11.64
C PHE A 370 6.44 -3.13 12.59
N PRO A 371 5.94 -2.88 13.82
CA PRO A 371 5.65 -3.95 14.76
C PRO A 371 4.49 -4.83 14.29
N LEU A 372 4.41 -6.05 14.79
CA LEU A 372 3.28 -6.95 14.56
C LEU A 372 1.97 -6.29 15.01
N PRO A 373 1.00 -6.08 14.10
CA PRO A 373 -0.28 -5.48 14.48
C PRO A 373 -1.12 -6.45 15.32
N ALA A 374 -1.96 -5.90 16.18
CA ALA A 374 -2.82 -6.69 17.06
C ALA A 374 -3.75 -7.64 16.28
N TRP A 375 -4.25 -7.22 15.13
CA TRP A 375 -5.12 -8.03 14.28
C TRP A 375 -4.40 -9.21 13.61
N GLN A 376 -3.05 -9.17 13.50
CA GLN A 376 -2.25 -10.26 12.91
C GLN A 376 -1.65 -11.19 13.99
N ALA A 377 -1.84 -10.91 15.27
CA ALA A 377 -1.18 -11.64 16.37
C ALA A 377 -1.47 -13.14 16.39
N ALA A 378 -2.65 -13.57 15.92
CA ALA A 378 -3.05 -14.97 15.84
C ALA A 378 -2.58 -15.69 14.56
N ALA A 379 -1.97 -15.00 13.61
CA ALA A 379 -1.59 -15.56 12.31
C ALA A 379 -0.37 -16.50 12.35
N GLY A 380 0.36 -16.53 13.46
CA GLY A 380 1.57 -17.34 13.56
C GLY A 380 2.77 -16.74 12.79
N VAL A 381 2.81 -15.42 12.62
CA VAL A 381 3.91 -14.72 11.93
C VAL A 381 5.25 -15.12 12.54
N PRO A 382 6.21 -15.67 11.75
CA PRO A 382 7.49 -16.10 12.28
C PRO A 382 8.35 -14.92 12.72
N ALA A 383 9.43 -15.19 13.44
CA ALA A 383 10.49 -14.20 13.60
C ALA A 383 11.09 -13.85 12.22
N SER A 384 11.58 -12.61 12.07
CA SER A 384 12.27 -12.20 10.84
C SER A 384 13.41 -13.19 10.51
N ALA A 385 13.53 -13.59 9.24
CA ALA A 385 14.61 -14.45 8.78
C ALA A 385 16.01 -13.88 9.07
N ASN A 386 16.08 -12.55 9.30
CA ASN A 386 17.30 -11.85 9.65
C ASN A 386 17.77 -12.07 11.09
N THR A 387 16.89 -12.54 12.01
CA THR A 387 17.24 -12.77 13.42
C THR A 387 17.92 -14.11 13.67
N GLY A 388 17.91 -15.05 12.70
CA GLY A 388 18.49 -16.41 12.83
C GLY A 388 19.97 -16.52 12.52
N ALA A 389 20.65 -15.47 12.05
CA ALA A 389 22.06 -15.52 11.63
C ALA A 389 23.10 -15.39 12.77
N ALA A 390 22.67 -15.33 14.02
CA ALA A 390 23.56 -15.16 15.18
C ALA A 390 23.27 -16.14 16.31
N SER A 391 23.24 -17.47 16.06
CA SER A 391 23.56 -18.47 17.08
C SER A 391 23.47 -19.91 16.53
N VAL A 392 24.51 -20.39 15.85
CA VAL A 392 24.86 -21.81 15.88
C VAL A 392 25.73 -22.00 17.11
N GLY A 393 25.10 -22.31 18.22
CA GLY A 393 25.71 -22.69 19.48
C GLY A 393 24.96 -23.89 20.05
N VAL A 394 25.59 -25.04 19.92
CA VAL A 394 25.25 -26.38 20.40
C VAL A 394 24.76 -26.40 21.86
N GLY A 395 23.69 -27.17 22.16
CA GLY A 395 23.56 -27.83 23.46
C GLY A 395 22.17 -27.96 24.07
N GLY A 396 21.53 -29.06 23.85
CA GLY A 396 21.03 -30.04 24.82
C GLY A 396 19.95 -29.70 25.83
N GLY A 397 18.85 -30.39 25.71
CA GLY A 397 18.26 -31.16 26.83
C GLY A 397 17.15 -30.57 27.66
N GLY A 398 15.96 -31.11 27.50
CA GLY A 398 15.20 -31.63 28.63
C GLY A 398 14.10 -30.84 29.32
N GLY A 399 12.88 -31.26 29.16
CA GLY A 399 12.05 -31.64 30.32
C GLY A 399 10.91 -30.76 30.78
N ASP A 400 9.74 -31.26 30.50
CA ASP A 400 8.57 -31.50 31.39
C ASP A 400 7.62 -30.35 31.83
N ALA A 401 6.44 -30.50 31.41
CA ALA A 401 5.09 -30.73 32.02
C ALA A 401 4.57 -29.81 33.16
N GLY A 402 3.25 -29.47 33.03
CA GLY A 402 2.36 -29.16 34.15
C GLY A 402 1.27 -28.14 33.86
N SER A 403 0.19 -28.55 33.48
CA SER A 403 -1.25 -28.68 33.80
C SER A 403 -1.88 -27.65 34.76
N GLY A 404 -3.15 -27.32 34.41
CA GLY A 404 -4.24 -26.83 35.25
C GLY A 404 -4.75 -25.45 34.90
N GLY A 405 -5.99 -25.14 34.62
CA GLY A 405 -7.25 -25.72 34.90
C GLY A 405 -8.21 -24.64 35.44
N SER A 406 -9.45 -24.63 34.88
CA SER A 406 -10.72 -24.20 35.47
C SER A 406 -11.19 -22.74 35.27
N THR A 407 -12.23 -22.53 34.47
CA THR A 407 -13.70 -22.46 34.66
C THR A 407 -14.23 -21.19 35.32
N GLY A 408 -15.28 -20.61 34.69
CA GLY A 408 -16.20 -19.70 35.35
C GLY A 408 -17.17 -18.95 34.42
N THR A 409 -18.35 -19.37 34.42
CA THR A 409 -19.62 -19.10 33.74
C THR A 409 -20.34 -17.79 34.15
N GLY A 410 -21.29 -17.37 33.29
CA GLY A 410 -22.50 -16.59 33.61
C GLY A 410 -22.64 -15.33 32.81
N GLY A 411 -23.67 -14.98 32.08
CA GLY A 411 -25.06 -15.35 32.00
C GLY A 411 -25.98 -14.13 32.06
N SER A 412 -26.89 -14.03 31.06
CA SER A 412 -28.25 -13.42 31.03
C SER A 412 -28.39 -11.97 30.53
N THR A 413 -29.09 -11.79 29.42
CA THR A 413 -30.53 -11.65 29.07
C THR A 413 -31.14 -10.25 29.27
N GLY A 414 -31.87 -9.75 28.22
CA GLY A 414 -33.06 -8.91 28.36
C GLY A 414 -33.23 -7.84 27.26
N ALA A 415 -33.96 -8.06 26.34
CA ALA A 415 -35.19 -7.77 25.63
C ALA A 415 -35.59 -6.28 25.41
N ALA A 416 -35.86 -5.99 24.13
CA ALA A 416 -37.00 -5.39 23.45
C ALA A 416 -37.33 -3.90 23.58
N GLY A 417 -37.64 -3.30 22.40
CA GLY A 417 -38.47 -2.11 22.25
C GLY A 417 -38.33 -1.43 20.87
N LEU A 418 -39.34 -1.66 20.02
CA LEU A 418 -39.55 -1.05 18.69
C LEU A 418 -40.06 0.38 18.80
N ALA A 419 -39.64 1.30 17.94
CA ALA A 419 -40.43 2.14 17.03
C ALA A 419 -39.66 3.39 16.56
N GLY A 420 -39.78 3.73 15.26
CA GLY A 420 -39.43 5.05 14.72
C GLY A 420 -38.66 5.02 13.40
N HIS A 421 -39.41 4.86 12.28
CA HIS A 421 -38.89 4.93 10.92
C HIS A 421 -38.94 6.39 10.43
N GLU A 422 -37.90 6.80 9.66
CA GLU A 422 -37.83 7.98 8.76
C GLU A 422 -36.96 9.21 9.17
N ALA A 423 -36.05 9.09 10.14
CA ALA A 423 -34.98 10.10 10.22
C ALA A 423 -33.55 9.43 10.21
N GLY A 424 -33.53 8.16 9.82
CA GLY A 424 -32.48 7.24 10.22
C GLY A 424 -31.25 7.10 9.28
N VAL A 425 -31.26 7.58 8.03
CA VAL A 425 -30.16 7.22 7.10
C VAL A 425 -28.94 8.10 7.30
N ALA A 426 -29.10 9.39 7.46
CA ALA A 426 -27.97 10.31 7.70
C ALA A 426 -27.37 10.15 9.10
N VAL A 427 -28.22 9.88 10.11
CA VAL A 427 -27.77 9.64 11.49
C VAL A 427 -27.02 8.31 11.60
N ARG A 428 -27.46 7.25 10.90
CA ARG A 428 -26.78 5.94 10.91
C ARG A 428 -25.41 5.97 10.24
N MET A 429 -25.20 6.80 9.21
CA MET A 429 -23.87 6.96 8.59
C MET A 429 -22.88 7.65 9.55
N VAL A 430 -23.34 8.64 10.30
CA VAL A 430 -22.51 9.33 11.31
C VAL A 430 -22.25 8.41 12.51
N GLU A 431 -23.24 7.66 12.98
CA GLU A 431 -23.08 6.70 14.09
C GLU A 431 -22.19 5.50 13.70
N SER A 432 -22.27 5.04 12.46
CA SER A 432 -21.38 3.98 11.96
C SER A 432 -19.93 4.46 11.87
N ALA A 433 -19.71 5.69 11.39
CA ALA A 433 -18.38 6.29 11.36
C ALA A 433 -17.81 6.53 12.77
N VAL A 434 -18.64 6.99 13.71
CA VAL A 434 -18.24 7.17 15.12
C VAL A 434 -17.90 5.83 15.77
N ARG A 435 -18.68 4.77 15.54
CA ARG A 435 -18.38 3.43 16.07
C ARG A 435 -17.12 2.82 15.48
N ALA A 436 -16.86 3.02 14.19
CA ALA A 436 -15.61 2.58 13.55
C ALA A 436 -14.40 3.27 14.19
N VAL A 437 -14.48 4.57 14.43
CA VAL A 437 -13.43 5.34 15.11
C VAL A 437 -13.27 4.89 16.56
N GLU A 438 -14.34 4.67 17.30
CA GLU A 438 -14.27 4.16 18.68
C GLU A 438 -13.66 2.76 18.78
N ASN A 439 -13.92 1.89 17.80
CA ASN A 439 -13.34 0.54 17.76
C ASN A 439 -11.85 0.58 17.43
N VAL A 440 -11.41 1.46 16.53
CA VAL A 440 -9.98 1.68 16.23
C VAL A 440 -9.25 2.27 17.44
N VAL A 441 -9.85 3.23 18.13
CA VAL A 441 -9.29 3.81 19.36
C VAL A 441 -9.21 2.78 20.49
N LYS A 442 -10.26 1.97 20.70
CA LYS A 442 -10.24 0.89 21.70
C LYS A 442 -9.22 -0.20 21.36
N ALA A 443 -9.04 -0.54 20.08
CA ALA A 443 -8.01 -1.49 19.66
C ALA A 443 -6.60 -0.92 19.88
N ALA A 444 -6.37 0.34 19.57
CA ALA A 444 -5.10 1.02 19.82
C ALA A 444 -4.80 1.17 21.33
N GLU A 445 -5.79 1.49 22.15
CA GLU A 445 -5.64 1.56 23.61
C GLU A 445 -5.43 0.18 24.26
N ALA A 446 -6.07 -0.88 23.75
CA ALA A 446 -5.86 -2.25 24.19
C ALA A 446 -4.43 -2.73 23.86
N ALA A 447 -3.93 -2.40 22.68
CA ALA A 447 -2.54 -2.69 22.27
C ALA A 447 -1.51 -1.94 23.13
N ALA A 448 -1.81 -0.72 23.58
CA ALA A 448 -0.94 0.07 24.44
C ALA A 448 -0.87 -0.45 25.89
N ARG A 449 -1.87 -1.16 26.39
CA ARG A 449 -1.97 -1.67 27.78
C ARG A 449 -1.31 -3.03 28.03
N HIS A 450 -0.89 -3.76 26.97
CA HIS A 450 -0.33 -5.12 27.10
C HIS A 450 1.14 -5.20 26.71
N ARG A 451 1.98 -4.21 27.05
CA ARG A 451 3.42 -4.35 26.95
C ARG A 451 4.00 -5.02 28.20
N SER A 452 4.11 -6.36 28.15
CA SER A 452 5.12 -7.08 28.94
C SER A 452 6.37 -7.25 28.07
N PRO A 453 7.56 -6.87 28.53
CA PRO A 453 8.79 -7.02 27.75
C PRO A 453 9.36 -8.42 27.99
N SER A 454 9.05 -9.37 27.11
CA SER A 454 9.86 -10.58 26.87
C SER A 454 9.20 -11.46 25.80
N ALA A 455 9.33 -11.09 24.56
CA ALA A 455 9.33 -12.00 23.40
C ALA A 455 10.09 -11.27 22.30
N THR A 456 10.90 -11.96 21.54
CA THR A 456 11.49 -11.45 20.29
C THR A 456 10.38 -10.82 19.47
N ALA A 457 10.37 -9.49 19.37
CA ALA A 457 9.28 -8.76 18.73
C ALA A 457 9.20 -9.21 17.27
N SER A 458 8.15 -9.93 16.92
CA SER A 458 7.81 -10.22 15.53
C SER A 458 7.34 -8.91 14.89
N GLY A 459 7.80 -8.62 13.65
CA GLY A 459 7.33 -7.50 12.86
C GLY A 459 6.03 -7.83 12.13
N ARG A 460 5.48 -6.85 11.42
CA ARG A 460 4.35 -6.99 10.50
C ARG A 460 4.67 -8.07 9.47
N GLY A 461 3.87 -9.12 9.36
CA GLY A 461 4.00 -10.18 8.36
C GLY A 461 3.38 -9.76 7.01
N VAL A 462 4.09 -9.90 5.91
CA VAL A 462 3.72 -9.52 4.54
C VAL A 462 3.78 -10.78 3.66
N PRO A 463 2.80 -11.00 2.75
CA PRO A 463 1.60 -10.21 2.46
C PRO A 463 0.41 -10.59 3.36
N ASP A 464 -0.76 -9.93 3.17
CA ASP A 464 -2.02 -10.33 3.79
C ASP A 464 -2.76 -11.35 2.94
N VAL A 465 -2.79 -11.11 1.65
CA VAL A 465 -3.55 -11.86 0.64
C VAL A 465 -2.71 -12.03 -0.62
N ALA A 466 -3.16 -12.85 -1.55
CA ALA A 466 -2.46 -13.05 -2.82
C ALA A 466 -3.42 -13.12 -4.01
N GLY A 467 -2.86 -13.26 -5.20
CA GLY A 467 -3.57 -13.49 -6.45
C GLY A 467 -2.60 -13.79 -7.59
N ASN A 468 -3.12 -14.11 -8.78
CA ASN A 468 -2.31 -14.41 -9.94
C ASN A 468 -1.37 -13.25 -10.27
N ALA A 469 -0.07 -13.51 -10.25
CA ALA A 469 0.99 -12.52 -10.51
C ALA A 469 2.05 -13.04 -11.48
N ASP A 470 2.15 -14.35 -11.65
CA ASP A 470 3.20 -14.94 -12.48
C ASP A 470 3.02 -14.56 -13.95
N PRO A 471 4.02 -13.91 -14.60
CA PRO A 471 3.91 -13.57 -16.02
C PRO A 471 3.76 -14.79 -16.93
N GLN A 472 4.15 -16.00 -16.48
CA GLN A 472 3.92 -17.23 -17.25
C GLN A 472 2.42 -17.58 -17.35
N THR A 473 1.62 -17.20 -16.37
CA THR A 473 0.15 -17.30 -16.37
C THR A 473 -0.51 -15.93 -16.26
N GLY A 474 0.16 -14.89 -16.78
CA GLY A 474 -0.17 -13.48 -16.56
C GLY A 474 -1.38 -12.98 -17.34
N TYR A 475 -1.58 -11.69 -17.26
CA TYR A 475 -2.71 -10.97 -17.83
C TYR A 475 -2.41 -10.48 -19.24
N GLN A 476 -3.41 -10.60 -20.12
CA GLN A 476 -3.37 -9.97 -21.44
C GLN A 476 -3.66 -8.48 -21.27
N VAL A 477 -2.71 -7.64 -21.64
CA VAL A 477 -2.74 -6.18 -21.48
C VAL A 477 -2.42 -5.49 -22.79
N MET A 478 -3.10 -4.38 -23.08
CA MET A 478 -2.81 -3.54 -24.24
C MET A 478 -2.14 -2.24 -23.79
N ALA A 479 -0.87 -2.08 -24.12
CA ALA A 479 -0.13 -0.86 -23.88
C ALA A 479 0.67 -0.48 -25.13
N ASP A 480 0.75 0.82 -25.46
CA ASP A 480 1.47 1.37 -26.60
C ASP A 480 1.07 0.71 -27.94
N GLY A 481 -0.23 0.40 -28.11
CA GLY A 481 -0.77 -0.27 -29.29
C GLY A 481 -0.39 -1.73 -29.44
N GLN A 482 0.16 -2.38 -28.40
CA GLN A 482 0.64 -3.75 -28.41
C GLN A 482 -0.06 -4.59 -27.34
N MET A 483 -0.59 -5.76 -27.76
CA MET A 483 -1.03 -6.77 -26.79
C MET A 483 0.18 -7.52 -26.25
N GLN A 484 0.30 -7.61 -24.95
CA GLN A 484 1.38 -8.33 -24.28
C GLN A 484 0.85 -9.10 -23.07
N VAL A 485 1.64 -10.03 -22.55
CA VAL A 485 1.29 -10.74 -21.33
C VAL A 485 2.16 -10.20 -20.18
N VAL A 486 1.48 -9.71 -19.17
CA VAL A 486 2.09 -9.01 -18.03
C VAL A 486 1.67 -9.74 -16.75
N GLY A 487 2.58 -9.84 -15.82
CA GLY A 487 2.35 -10.30 -14.45
C GLY A 487 3.01 -9.35 -13.48
N GLY A 488 3.19 -9.79 -12.25
CA GLY A 488 3.69 -9.02 -11.14
C GLY A 488 2.62 -8.80 -10.07
N THR A 489 3.04 -8.43 -8.88
CA THR A 489 2.11 -8.11 -7.80
C THR A 489 1.32 -6.82 -8.09
N SER A 490 1.75 -6.02 -9.08
CA SER A 490 0.98 -4.93 -9.68
C SER A 490 -0.37 -5.36 -10.27
N ALA A 491 -0.49 -6.60 -10.76
CA ALA A 491 -1.79 -7.10 -11.22
C ALA A 491 -2.71 -7.47 -10.04
N VAL A 492 -2.14 -7.76 -8.88
CA VAL A 492 -2.89 -8.26 -7.71
C VAL A 492 -3.52 -7.12 -6.91
N ALA A 493 -2.83 -6.00 -6.74
CA ALA A 493 -3.37 -4.85 -6.02
C ALA A 493 -4.65 -4.29 -6.68
N PRO A 494 -4.70 -3.99 -8.00
CA PRO A 494 -5.91 -3.54 -8.68
C PRO A 494 -6.98 -4.64 -8.76
N LEU A 495 -6.61 -5.93 -8.83
CA LEU A 495 -7.56 -7.03 -8.77
C LEU A 495 -8.30 -7.06 -7.42
N TRP A 496 -7.57 -6.89 -6.30
CA TRP A 496 -8.17 -6.78 -4.97
C TRP A 496 -8.98 -5.50 -4.82
N ALA A 497 -8.52 -4.36 -5.35
CA ALA A 497 -9.30 -3.13 -5.35
C ALA A 497 -10.63 -3.26 -6.10
N ALA A 498 -10.62 -3.97 -7.25
CA ALA A 498 -11.83 -4.33 -7.99
C ALA A 498 -12.76 -5.26 -7.19
N LEU A 499 -12.19 -6.26 -6.49
CA LEU A 499 -12.96 -7.14 -5.60
C LEU A 499 -13.60 -6.34 -4.46
N ILE A 500 -12.87 -5.44 -3.81
CA ILE A 500 -13.39 -4.54 -2.76
C ILE A 500 -14.55 -3.69 -3.30
N ALA A 501 -14.44 -3.17 -4.53
CA ALA A 501 -15.54 -2.41 -5.14
C ALA A 501 -16.80 -3.28 -5.35
N ARG A 502 -16.65 -4.53 -5.83
CA ARG A 502 -17.78 -5.46 -5.99
C ARG A 502 -18.37 -5.88 -4.63
N LEU A 503 -17.53 -6.15 -3.64
CA LEU A 503 -17.97 -6.46 -2.28
C LEU A 503 -18.70 -5.26 -1.63
N ALA A 504 -18.19 -4.04 -1.84
CA ALA A 504 -18.84 -2.82 -1.35
C ALA A 504 -20.23 -2.61 -1.98
N GLN A 505 -20.36 -2.88 -3.30
CA GLN A 505 -21.67 -2.86 -3.97
C GLN A 505 -22.61 -3.93 -3.41
N ALA A 506 -22.13 -5.16 -3.26
CA ALA A 506 -22.95 -6.29 -2.80
C ALA A 506 -23.46 -6.11 -1.36
N THR A 507 -22.59 -5.59 -0.47
CA THR A 507 -22.92 -5.43 0.97
C THR A 507 -23.49 -4.05 1.32
N GLY A 508 -23.29 -3.05 0.46
CA GLY A 508 -23.58 -1.64 0.79
C GLY A 508 -22.64 -1.04 1.83
N GLN A 509 -21.47 -1.67 2.09
CA GLN A 509 -20.54 -1.27 3.13
C GLN A 509 -19.23 -0.74 2.56
N ARG A 510 -18.52 0.06 3.35
CA ARG A 510 -17.13 0.49 3.12
C ARG A 510 -16.26 -0.17 4.18
N PHE A 511 -15.15 -0.80 3.76
CA PHE A 511 -14.39 -1.66 4.67
C PHE A 511 -13.24 -0.94 5.39
N GLY A 512 -12.58 0.04 4.75
CA GLY A 512 -11.45 0.73 5.36
C GLY A 512 -10.31 -0.24 5.70
N LEU A 513 -9.92 -0.29 6.96
CA LEU A 513 -8.97 -1.30 7.46
C LEU A 513 -9.68 -2.65 7.53
N ILE A 514 -9.62 -3.42 6.45
CA ILE A 514 -10.33 -4.70 6.32
C ILE A 514 -9.66 -5.85 7.07
N GLN A 515 -8.37 -5.76 7.36
CA GLN A 515 -7.57 -6.83 7.94
C GLN A 515 -8.15 -7.41 9.24
N PRO A 516 -8.67 -6.62 10.21
CA PRO A 516 -9.32 -7.21 11.39
C PRO A 516 -10.42 -8.22 11.05
N ALA A 517 -11.23 -7.97 10.01
CA ALA A 517 -12.25 -8.92 9.57
C ALA A 517 -11.66 -10.14 8.85
N LEU A 518 -10.57 -9.97 8.09
CA LEU A 518 -9.89 -11.08 7.41
C LEU A 518 -9.14 -12.00 8.36
N TYR A 519 -8.62 -11.47 9.47
CA TYR A 519 -7.82 -12.18 10.45
C TYR A 519 -8.64 -12.63 11.70
N ASP A 520 -9.93 -12.33 11.76
CA ASP A 520 -10.76 -12.77 12.88
C ASP A 520 -10.93 -14.28 12.90
N GLY A 521 -10.75 -14.90 14.08
CA GLY A 521 -10.96 -16.33 14.29
C GLY A 521 -10.00 -17.24 13.53
N ILE A 522 -8.82 -16.76 13.09
CA ILE A 522 -7.82 -17.62 12.45
C ILE A 522 -7.00 -18.40 13.49
N ASP A 523 -6.63 -19.63 13.10
CA ASP A 523 -5.70 -20.47 13.85
C ASP A 523 -4.44 -20.70 13.00
N PRO A 524 -3.22 -20.61 13.58
CA PRO A 524 -1.98 -20.86 12.85
C PRO A 524 -1.97 -22.25 12.21
N GLY A 525 -1.51 -22.34 10.96
CA GLY A 525 -1.43 -23.60 10.23
C GLY A 525 -2.78 -24.16 9.75
N THR A 526 -3.82 -23.33 9.70
CA THR A 526 -5.16 -23.73 9.22
C THR A 526 -5.63 -22.76 8.15
N GLY A 527 -6.11 -23.31 7.02
CA GLY A 527 -6.71 -22.51 5.93
C GLY A 527 -7.92 -21.71 6.42
N VAL A 528 -8.07 -20.49 5.91
CA VAL A 528 -9.07 -19.52 6.38
C VAL A 528 -10.25 -19.47 5.41
N PRO A 529 -11.51 -19.62 5.89
CA PRO A 529 -12.68 -19.42 5.04
C PRO A 529 -12.69 -18.03 4.37
N GLY A 530 -12.91 -17.99 3.08
CA GLY A 530 -12.81 -16.77 2.26
C GLY A 530 -11.58 -16.76 1.36
N PHE A 531 -10.69 -17.75 1.53
CA PHE A 531 -9.45 -17.84 0.75
C PHE A 531 -9.21 -19.25 0.22
N ASN A 532 -8.50 -19.33 -0.91
CA ASN A 532 -7.86 -20.55 -1.39
C ASN A 532 -6.46 -20.56 -0.75
N ASP A 533 -6.22 -21.49 0.16
CA ASP A 533 -4.96 -21.63 0.90
C ASP A 533 -3.85 -22.13 -0.02
N ILE A 534 -2.74 -21.40 -0.13
CA ILE A 534 -1.62 -21.70 -1.02
C ILE A 534 -0.52 -22.36 -0.22
N VAL A 535 -0.40 -23.67 -0.33
CA VAL A 535 0.48 -24.50 0.53
C VAL A 535 1.74 -25.00 -0.19
N SER A 536 2.03 -24.49 -1.38
CA SER A 536 3.15 -24.99 -2.22
C SER A 536 3.95 -23.87 -2.83
N GLY A 537 5.27 -23.97 -2.73
CA GLY A 537 6.22 -23.02 -3.28
C GLY A 537 6.96 -22.22 -2.20
N ASN A 538 7.77 -21.28 -2.63
CA ASN A 538 8.55 -20.38 -1.76
C ASN A 538 8.85 -19.07 -2.50
N ASN A 539 9.21 -18.01 -1.74
CA ASN A 539 9.63 -16.74 -2.32
C ASN A 539 11.13 -16.44 -2.10
N GLY A 540 11.89 -17.45 -1.72
CA GLY A 540 13.32 -17.37 -1.38
C GLY A 540 13.54 -17.76 0.09
N ALA A 541 13.42 -16.84 1.03
CA ALA A 541 13.65 -17.11 2.45
C ALA A 541 12.48 -17.80 3.16
N TYR A 542 11.26 -17.71 2.64
CA TYR A 542 10.07 -18.27 3.24
C TYR A 542 9.42 -19.31 2.31
N THR A 543 8.75 -20.28 2.92
CA THR A 543 8.05 -21.37 2.23
C THR A 543 6.57 -21.32 2.60
N ALA A 544 5.72 -21.54 1.61
CA ALA A 544 4.27 -21.62 1.82
C ALA A 544 3.88 -22.84 2.66
N GLY A 545 2.84 -22.70 3.41
CA GLY A 545 2.29 -23.74 4.30
C GLY A 545 0.82 -23.47 4.62
N PRO A 546 0.13 -24.38 5.31
CA PRO A 546 -1.27 -24.17 5.66
C PRO A 546 -1.49 -22.94 6.52
N GLY A 547 -2.55 -22.16 6.21
CA GLY A 547 -2.89 -20.92 6.87
C GLY A 547 -2.05 -19.75 6.39
N TRP A 548 -1.87 -18.73 7.23
CA TRP A 548 -1.07 -17.57 6.86
C TRP A 548 0.42 -17.93 6.71
N ASP A 549 1.04 -17.53 5.61
CA ASP A 549 2.48 -17.62 5.37
C ASP A 549 3.06 -16.34 4.75
N ALA A 550 4.38 -16.18 4.84
CA ALA A 550 5.09 -14.99 4.36
C ALA A 550 5.38 -15.01 2.85
N CYS A 551 4.68 -15.82 2.05
CA CYS A 551 4.72 -15.85 0.59
C CYS A 551 3.40 -15.36 -0.01
N THR A 552 2.26 -15.79 0.57
CA THR A 552 0.92 -15.60 0.00
C THR A 552 -0.12 -15.11 1.00
N GLY A 553 0.29 -14.84 2.24
CA GLY A 553 -0.63 -14.40 3.28
C GLY A 553 -1.70 -15.45 3.57
N LEU A 554 -2.96 -15.04 3.63
CA LEU A 554 -4.12 -15.93 3.81
C LEU A 554 -4.47 -16.72 2.54
N GLY A 555 -3.85 -16.41 1.40
CA GLY A 555 -4.10 -17.03 0.10
C GLY A 555 -4.84 -16.13 -0.90
N SER A 556 -5.27 -16.71 -2.02
CA SER A 556 -6.04 -16.02 -3.06
C SER A 556 -7.53 -15.98 -2.73
N PRO A 557 -8.33 -15.05 -3.30
CA PRO A 557 -9.71 -14.87 -2.87
C PRO A 557 -10.61 -16.05 -3.30
N ASN A 558 -11.51 -16.44 -2.40
CA ASN A 558 -12.68 -17.26 -2.68
C ASN A 558 -13.91 -16.38 -2.51
N GLY A 559 -14.36 -15.75 -3.59
CA GLY A 559 -15.33 -14.65 -3.55
C GLY A 559 -16.60 -14.95 -2.78
N PRO A 560 -17.32 -16.08 -3.00
CA PRO A 560 -18.53 -16.38 -2.26
C PRO A 560 -18.31 -16.58 -0.77
N ALA A 561 -17.22 -17.27 -0.38
CA ALA A 561 -16.91 -17.48 1.02
C ALA A 561 -16.40 -16.20 1.70
N LEU A 562 -15.66 -15.36 0.97
CA LEU A 562 -15.21 -14.06 1.47
C LEU A 562 -16.38 -13.09 1.67
N LEU A 563 -17.33 -13.04 0.74
CA LEU A 563 -18.56 -12.24 0.90
C LEU A 563 -19.31 -12.65 2.16
N GLY A 564 -19.57 -13.95 2.36
CA GLY A 564 -20.24 -14.46 3.54
C GLY A 564 -19.51 -14.15 4.86
N ARG A 565 -18.16 -14.16 4.84
CA ARG A 565 -17.33 -13.77 5.98
C ARG A 565 -17.50 -12.29 6.35
N LEU A 566 -17.50 -11.41 5.36
CA LEU A 566 -17.64 -9.97 5.57
C LEU A 566 -19.06 -9.57 5.99
N GLU A 567 -20.08 -10.25 5.48
CA GLU A 567 -21.48 -10.08 5.94
C GLU A 567 -21.68 -10.50 7.39
N ALA A 568 -20.98 -11.56 7.84
CA ALA A 568 -21.07 -12.03 9.22
C ALA A 568 -20.34 -11.12 10.22
N SER A 569 -19.37 -10.32 9.74
CA SER A 569 -18.58 -9.39 10.55
C SER A 569 -19.21 -8.00 10.67
N ALA A 570 -20.31 -7.74 9.96
CA ALA A 570 -21.08 -6.50 9.92
C ALA A 570 -22.12 -6.46 11.06
#